data_3272aa7416a1dc9e9b693dfd871bb439
#
_entry.id   3272aa7416a1dc9e9b693dfd871bb439
#
_cell.length_a   1.000
_cell.length_b   1.000
_cell.length_c   1.000
_cell.angle_alpha   90.00
_cell.angle_beta   90.00
_cell.angle_gamma   90.00
#
_symmetry.space_group_name_H-M   'P 1'
#
loop_
_entity.id
_entity.type
_entity.pdbx_description
1 polymer ?
#
loop_
_entity_poly.entity_id
_entity_poly.type
_entity_poly.pdbx_seq_one_letter_code
_entity_poly.pdbx_strand_id
1 'polypeptide(L)'
;GNVFGWTVGELVRRVSGQSLGSFFRDEIAGPLGIEFWIGTPEEVEPRVAPMMMHAPKPGDPIGEFMMKIMTDPRSTQALSLLNTGGFDPNSRACHAAEIGGGGGISNARGLGGMYGRFA
;
A
#
# COMPACT_ATOMS: atom_id res chain seq x y z
N GLY A 1 11.46 2.24 1.75
CA GLY A 1 10.12 2.10 1.33
C GLY A 1 9.64 0.70 1.02
N ASN A 2 9.09 0.49 -0.16
CA ASN A 2 8.32 -0.73 -0.53
C ASN A 2 9.13 -2.03 -0.52
N VAL A 3 10.46 -1.97 -0.63
CA VAL A 3 11.36 -3.15 -0.64
C VAL A 3 11.17 -4.03 0.59
N PHE A 4 10.95 -3.45 1.76
CA PHE A 4 10.71 -4.22 2.99
C PHE A 4 9.48 -5.13 2.86
N GLY A 5 8.38 -4.61 2.31
CA GLY A 5 7.16 -5.38 2.09
C GLY A 5 7.35 -6.58 1.14
N TRP A 6 8.16 -6.42 0.10
CA TRP A 6 8.53 -7.52 -0.79
C TRP A 6 9.34 -8.60 -0.08
N THR A 7 10.32 -8.18 0.75
CA THR A 7 11.16 -9.12 1.51
C THR A 7 10.33 -9.92 2.51
N VAL A 8 9.44 -9.25 3.25
CA VAL A 8 8.55 -9.92 4.21
C VAL A 8 7.55 -10.83 3.48
N GLY A 9 6.97 -10.38 2.38
CA GLY A 9 6.05 -11.18 1.57
C GLY A 9 6.69 -12.46 1.05
N GLU A 10 7.94 -12.38 0.58
CA GLU A 10 8.69 -13.56 0.13
C GLU A 10 9.04 -14.50 1.29
N LEU A 11 9.34 -13.97 2.47
CA LEU A 11 9.56 -14.79 3.66
C LEU A 11 8.29 -15.56 4.03
N VAL A 12 7.14 -14.87 4.09
CA VAL A 12 5.83 -15.50 4.35
C VAL A 12 5.59 -16.62 3.34
N ARG A 13 5.78 -16.34 2.05
CA ARG A 13 5.58 -17.33 0.99
C ARG A 13 6.45 -18.58 1.18
N ARG A 14 7.70 -18.41 1.58
CA ARG A 14 8.62 -19.55 1.80
C ARG A 14 8.27 -20.41 2.99
N VAL A 15 7.78 -19.80 4.07
CA VAL A 15 7.49 -20.55 5.31
C VAL A 15 6.07 -21.11 5.35
N SER A 16 5.10 -20.45 4.71
CA SER A 16 3.71 -20.88 4.70
C SER A 16 3.27 -21.63 3.43
N GLY A 17 4.00 -21.46 2.33
CA GLY A 17 3.59 -21.95 1.00
C GLY A 17 2.48 -21.10 0.34
N GLN A 18 2.00 -20.04 1.00
CA GLN A 18 0.94 -19.16 0.52
C GLN A 18 1.49 -17.80 0.06
N SER A 19 0.75 -17.10 -0.80
CA SER A 19 1.04 -15.71 -1.09
C SER A 19 0.77 -14.84 0.15
N LEU A 20 1.36 -13.64 0.21
CA LEU A 20 1.17 -12.73 1.34
C LEU A 20 -0.31 -12.39 1.54
N GLY A 21 -1.04 -12.11 0.46
CA GLY A 21 -2.46 -11.77 0.53
C GLY A 21 -3.34 -12.94 0.98
N SER A 22 -3.07 -14.14 0.47
CA SER A 22 -3.77 -15.35 0.91
C SER A 22 -3.51 -15.66 2.38
N PHE A 23 -2.24 -15.63 2.79
CA PHE A 23 -1.87 -15.84 4.18
C PHE A 23 -2.55 -14.81 5.11
N PHE A 24 -2.49 -13.53 4.75
CA PHE A 24 -3.10 -12.47 5.55
C PHE A 24 -4.62 -12.64 5.66
N ARG A 25 -5.29 -12.99 4.56
CA ARG A 25 -6.73 -13.23 4.55
C ARG A 25 -7.10 -14.41 5.45
N ASP A 26 -6.40 -15.52 5.34
CA ASP A 26 -6.78 -16.78 5.97
C ASP A 26 -6.39 -16.83 7.45
N GLU A 27 -5.25 -16.25 7.81
CA GLU A 27 -4.71 -16.32 9.16
C GLU A 27 -4.99 -15.07 10.01
N ILE A 28 -5.32 -13.93 9.39
CA ILE A 28 -5.50 -12.66 10.11
C ILE A 28 -6.86 -12.05 9.85
N ALA A 29 -7.14 -11.62 8.62
CA ALA A 29 -8.34 -10.85 8.31
C ALA A 29 -9.62 -11.65 8.52
N GLY A 30 -9.66 -12.90 8.06
CA GLY A 30 -10.80 -13.80 8.21
C GLY A 30 -11.12 -14.11 9.68
N PRO A 31 -10.16 -14.62 10.49
CA PRO A 31 -10.39 -14.88 11.90
C PRO A 31 -10.79 -13.64 12.72
N LEU A 32 -10.32 -12.46 12.34
CA LEU A 32 -10.71 -11.20 12.98
C LEU A 32 -12.02 -10.63 12.46
N GLY A 33 -12.56 -11.14 11.37
CA GLY A 33 -13.77 -10.62 10.72
C GLY A 33 -13.60 -9.19 10.20
N ILE A 34 -12.40 -8.82 9.73
CA ILE A 34 -12.09 -7.47 9.27
C ILE A 34 -12.00 -7.38 7.74
N GLU A 35 -12.43 -6.25 7.21
CA GLU A 35 -12.22 -5.91 5.81
C GLU A 35 -10.84 -5.28 5.62
N PHE A 36 -9.86 -6.12 5.32
CA PHE A 36 -8.51 -5.70 4.99
C PHE A 36 -7.95 -6.63 3.92
N TRP A 37 -7.44 -6.06 2.83
CA TRP A 37 -6.98 -6.80 1.66
C TRP A 37 -5.54 -6.43 1.33
N ILE A 38 -4.71 -7.42 1.08
CA ILE A 38 -3.41 -7.28 0.42
C ILE A 38 -3.55 -8.06 -0.89
N GLY A 39 -3.69 -7.34 -2.00
CA GLY A 39 -4.20 -7.91 -3.24
C GLY A 39 -5.72 -8.03 -3.20
N THR A 40 -6.41 -6.95 -3.57
CA THR A 40 -7.88 -6.86 -3.51
C THR A 40 -8.52 -7.75 -4.56
N PRO A 41 -9.50 -8.61 -4.18
CA PRO A 41 -10.26 -9.41 -5.12
C PRO A 41 -11.15 -8.55 -6.03
N GLU A 42 -11.50 -9.07 -7.21
CA GLU A 42 -12.27 -8.32 -8.21
C GLU A 42 -13.67 -7.95 -7.71
N GLU A 43 -14.30 -8.81 -6.94
CA GLU A 43 -15.63 -8.57 -6.36
C GLU A 43 -15.66 -7.42 -5.33
N VAL A 44 -14.51 -7.07 -4.77
CA VAL A 44 -14.38 -5.95 -3.81
C VAL A 44 -14.06 -4.64 -4.51
N GLU A 45 -13.52 -4.68 -5.72
CA GLU A 45 -13.08 -3.51 -6.48
C GLU A 45 -14.11 -2.38 -6.56
N PRO A 46 -15.42 -2.63 -6.79
CA PRO A 46 -16.43 -1.56 -6.85
C PRO A 46 -16.60 -0.77 -5.54
N ARG A 47 -16.05 -1.28 -4.44
CA ARG A 47 -16.12 -0.66 -3.10
C ARG A 47 -14.86 0.12 -2.76
N VAL A 48 -13.83 0.07 -3.59
CA VAL A 48 -12.57 0.77 -3.36
C VAL A 48 -12.74 2.24 -3.73
N ALA A 49 -12.56 3.11 -2.76
CA ALA A 49 -12.57 4.54 -3.00
C ALA A 49 -11.28 4.98 -3.69
N PRO A 50 -11.35 5.88 -4.69
CA PRO A 50 -10.15 6.35 -5.36
C PRO A 50 -9.29 7.19 -4.41
N MET A 51 -7.98 7.02 -4.50
CA MET A 51 -7.01 7.85 -3.81
C MET A 51 -6.90 9.20 -4.54
N MET A 52 -7.20 10.28 -3.83
CA MET A 52 -7.03 11.63 -4.35
C MET A 52 -5.74 12.22 -3.81
N MET A 53 -4.85 12.58 -4.73
CA MET A 53 -3.61 13.27 -4.35
C MET A 53 -3.94 14.72 -3.98
N HIS A 54 -3.34 15.19 -2.88
CA HIS A 54 -3.43 16.59 -2.51
C HIS A 54 -2.82 17.48 -3.60
N ALA A 55 -3.60 18.41 -4.13
CA ALA A 55 -3.11 19.45 -5.03
C ALA A 55 -2.76 20.69 -4.19
N PRO A 56 -1.46 21.06 -4.08
CA PRO A 56 -1.07 22.26 -3.33
C PRO A 56 -1.70 23.49 -3.95
N LYS A 57 -2.19 24.40 -3.12
CA LYS A 57 -2.72 25.69 -3.56
C LYS A 57 -1.58 26.67 -3.87
N PRO A 58 -1.81 27.64 -4.76
CA PRO A 58 -0.85 28.72 -4.96
C PRO A 58 -0.53 29.41 -3.62
N GLY A 59 0.75 29.45 -3.25
CA GLY A 59 1.22 30.03 -1.99
C GLY A 59 1.43 29.05 -0.83
N ASP A 60 1.03 27.79 -0.98
CA ASP A 60 1.36 26.77 0.01
C ASP A 60 2.87 26.58 0.10
N PRO A 61 3.43 26.45 1.30
CA PRO A 61 4.87 26.21 1.46
C PRO A 61 5.23 24.83 0.94
N ILE A 62 6.14 24.76 0.00
CA ILE A 62 6.70 23.50 -0.50
C ILE A 62 7.86 23.11 0.41
N GLY A 63 7.75 21.99 1.12
CA GLY A 63 8.82 21.47 1.97
C GLY A 63 10.08 21.13 1.18
N GLU A 64 11.25 21.23 1.82
CA GLU A 64 12.56 20.97 1.21
C GLU A 64 12.66 19.64 0.47
N PHE A 65 12.08 18.60 1.02
CA PHE A 65 12.04 17.26 0.41
C PHE A 65 11.33 17.28 -0.95
N MET A 66 10.15 17.89 -1.02
CA MET A 66 9.38 18.00 -2.27
C MET A 66 10.06 18.96 -3.26
N MET A 67 10.63 20.04 -2.78
CA MET A 67 11.41 20.97 -3.61
C MET A 67 12.57 20.23 -4.28
N LYS A 68 13.30 19.39 -3.53
CA LYS A 68 14.40 18.59 -4.07
C LYS A 68 13.94 17.60 -5.14
N ILE A 69 12.79 16.96 -4.96
CA ILE A 69 12.20 16.07 -5.97
C ILE A 69 11.89 16.83 -7.26
N MET A 70 11.31 18.02 -7.15
CA MET A 70 10.89 18.81 -8.31
C MET A 70 12.07 19.42 -9.08
N THR A 71 13.15 19.80 -8.39
CA THR A 71 14.29 20.50 -8.98
C THR A 71 15.43 19.61 -9.43
N ASP A 72 15.50 18.38 -8.88
CA ASP A 72 16.59 17.44 -9.17
C ASP A 72 16.04 16.01 -9.38
N PRO A 73 15.67 15.65 -10.63
CA PRO A 73 15.14 14.32 -10.95
C PRO A 73 16.11 13.15 -10.68
N ARG A 74 17.40 13.44 -10.47
CA ARG A 74 18.44 12.44 -10.15
C ARG A 74 18.72 12.35 -8.66
N SER A 75 18.09 13.17 -7.85
CA SER A 75 18.23 13.09 -6.39
C SER A 75 17.74 11.73 -5.85
N THR A 76 18.31 11.29 -4.75
CA THR A 76 17.86 10.07 -4.07
C THR A 76 16.36 10.14 -3.72
N GLN A 77 15.89 11.34 -3.36
CA GLN A 77 14.49 11.61 -3.05
C GLN A 77 13.60 11.38 -4.27
N ALA A 78 13.96 11.95 -5.41
CA ALA A 78 13.21 11.77 -6.66
C ALA A 78 13.23 10.29 -7.12
N LEU A 79 14.39 9.67 -7.13
CA LEU A 79 14.52 8.25 -7.53
C LEU A 79 13.76 7.30 -6.60
N SER A 80 13.73 7.57 -5.31
CA SER A 80 13.03 6.71 -4.35
C SER A 80 11.50 6.83 -4.43
N LEU A 81 10.98 8.00 -4.86
CA LEU A 81 9.55 8.27 -4.89
C LEU A 81 8.95 8.12 -6.29
N LEU A 82 9.67 8.56 -7.33
CA LEU A 82 9.14 8.64 -8.70
C LEU A 82 9.56 7.48 -9.59
N ASN A 83 10.64 6.77 -9.26
CA ASN A 83 11.10 5.61 -10.04
C ASN A 83 10.30 4.34 -9.68
N THR A 84 9.00 4.40 -9.90
CA THR A 84 8.03 3.36 -9.50
C THR A 84 7.60 2.46 -10.67
N GLY A 85 8.16 2.65 -11.85
CA GLY A 85 7.79 1.85 -13.02
C GLY A 85 6.36 2.10 -13.52
N GLY A 86 5.79 3.30 -13.25
CA GLY A 86 4.42 3.62 -13.66
C GLY A 86 3.35 3.17 -12.66
N PHE A 87 3.72 3.03 -11.39
CA PHE A 87 2.78 2.71 -10.31
C PHE A 87 1.64 3.74 -10.25
N ASP A 88 0.42 3.27 -10.50
CA ASP A 88 -0.82 4.02 -10.32
C ASP A 88 -1.63 3.40 -9.19
N PRO A 89 -1.75 4.09 -8.02
CA PRO A 89 -2.46 3.56 -6.85
C PRO A 89 -3.96 3.35 -7.09
N ASN A 90 -4.53 3.94 -8.13
CA ASN A 90 -5.95 3.79 -8.48
C ASN A 90 -6.20 2.73 -9.57
N SER A 91 -5.16 2.10 -10.06
CA SER A 91 -5.34 1.06 -11.08
C SER A 91 -5.76 -0.27 -10.47
N ARG A 92 -6.61 -1.01 -11.21
CA ARG A 92 -6.97 -2.38 -10.83
C ARG A 92 -5.73 -3.27 -10.64
N ALA A 93 -4.72 -3.09 -11.49
CA ALA A 93 -3.49 -3.85 -11.38
C ALA A 93 -2.75 -3.59 -10.05
N CYS A 94 -2.75 -2.34 -9.58
CA CYS A 94 -2.18 -1.98 -8.28
C CYS A 94 -3.01 -2.57 -7.13
N HIS A 95 -4.33 -2.50 -7.19
CA HIS A 95 -5.20 -3.07 -6.16
C HIS A 95 -5.09 -4.60 -6.08
N ALA A 96 -4.91 -5.28 -7.23
CA ALA A 96 -4.73 -6.72 -7.27
C ALA A 96 -3.34 -7.18 -6.82
N ALA A 97 -2.35 -6.30 -6.88
CA ALA A 97 -0.98 -6.65 -6.53
C ALA A 97 -0.81 -6.78 -5.02
N GLU A 98 -0.16 -7.84 -4.59
CA GLU A 98 0.14 -8.09 -3.17
C GLU A 98 1.38 -7.31 -2.72
N ILE A 99 1.25 -5.98 -2.66
CA ILE A 99 2.35 -5.07 -2.30
C ILE A 99 2.37 -4.88 -0.78
N GLY A 100 3.10 -5.70 -0.05
CA GLY A 100 3.15 -5.69 1.42
C GLY A 100 3.63 -4.37 2.05
N GLY A 101 4.29 -3.51 1.28
CA GLY A 101 4.80 -2.22 1.77
C GLY A 101 3.88 -1.01 1.53
N GLY A 102 2.75 -1.17 0.84
CA GLY A 102 1.90 -0.02 0.50
C GLY A 102 0.62 -0.36 -0.26
N GLY A 103 0.32 -1.65 -0.48
CA GLY A 103 -0.84 -2.09 -1.25
C GLY A 103 -2.04 -2.56 -0.41
N GLY A 104 -2.01 -2.35 0.90
CA GLY A 104 -3.13 -2.73 1.76
C GLY A 104 -4.35 -1.82 1.57
N ILE A 105 -5.52 -2.40 1.31
CA ILE A 105 -6.80 -1.70 1.20
C ILE A 105 -7.70 -2.11 2.34
N SER A 106 -8.20 -1.13 3.08
CA SER A 106 -9.02 -1.34 4.27
C SER A 106 -9.85 -0.10 4.58
N ASN A 107 -10.65 -0.17 5.62
CA ASN A 107 -11.35 0.96 6.23
C ASN A 107 -10.92 1.16 7.70
N ALA A 108 -11.41 2.23 8.33
CA ALA A 108 -11.04 2.55 9.71
C ALA A 108 -11.38 1.43 10.71
N ARG A 109 -12.47 0.69 10.49
CA ARG A 109 -12.87 -0.45 11.35
C ARG A 109 -11.91 -1.63 11.16
N GLY A 110 -11.51 -1.91 9.91
CA GLY A 110 -10.53 -2.96 9.61
C GLY A 110 -9.17 -2.67 10.25
N LEU A 111 -8.68 -1.45 10.14
CA LEU A 111 -7.45 -1.01 10.81
C LEU A 111 -7.58 -1.08 12.34
N GLY A 112 -8.67 -0.54 12.90
CA GLY A 112 -8.94 -0.59 14.34
C GLY A 112 -9.06 -2.03 14.86
N GLY A 113 -9.71 -2.92 14.11
CA GLY A 113 -9.83 -4.34 14.46
C GLY A 113 -8.50 -5.07 14.45
N MET A 114 -7.62 -4.75 13.50
CA MET A 114 -6.28 -5.34 13.42
C MET A 114 -5.39 -4.86 14.57
N TYR A 115 -5.25 -3.55 14.73
CA TYR A 115 -4.33 -2.98 15.75
C TYR A 115 -4.88 -3.07 17.16
N GLY A 116 -6.19 -3.06 17.37
CA GLY A 116 -6.81 -3.19 18.69
C GLY A 116 -6.53 -4.54 19.39
N ARG A 117 -5.96 -5.51 18.69
CA ARG A 117 -5.52 -6.78 19.30
C ARG A 117 -4.13 -6.69 19.93
N PHE A 118 -3.39 -5.62 19.66
CA PHE A 118 -2.06 -5.37 20.23
C PHE A 118 -2.08 -4.37 21.39
N ALA A 119 -3.25 -3.79 21.69
CA ALA A 119 -3.50 -2.90 22.82
C ALA A 119 -4.10 -3.68 23.99
#